data_63b27a8262a6a3fb30a4698c2e2ea118
#
_entry.id   63b27a8262a6a3fb30a4698c2e2ea118
#
_cell.length_a   1.000
_cell.length_b   1.000
_cell.length_c   1.000
_cell.angle_alpha   90.00
_cell.angle_beta   90.00
_cell.angle_gamma   90.00
#
_symmetry.space_group_name_H-M   'P 1'
#
loop_
_entity.id
_entity.type
_entity.pdbx_description
1 polymer ?
#
loop_
_entity_poly.entity_id
_entity_poly.type
_entity_poly.pdbx_seq_one_letter_code
_entity_poly.pdbx_strand_id
1 'polypeptide(L)'
;MCGVVIGLFYPFVAKALIGEKHLGPYTVYFVFALGALVSNFPLNYAFMRWPLSGSRLSIRDYFQGGAAAHTWGILGGLIWGIGTVCSFVAAYTPLVGPATSFSLGEGNTMISAVWGVFVWKEFHGANNKVKQLLALMFALFVLGLVSISFAPVIGK
;
A
#
# COMPACT_ATOMS: atom_id res chain seq x y z
N MET A 1 2.40 -7.90 -12.60
CA MET A 1 2.11 -8.98 -11.63
C MET A 1 1.67 -8.46 -10.26
N CYS A 2 2.32 -7.48 -9.65
CA CYS A 2 1.94 -6.97 -8.31
C CYS A 2 0.47 -6.53 -8.20
N GLY A 3 -0.09 -5.81 -9.17
CA GLY A 3 -1.48 -5.36 -9.12
C GLY A 3 -2.52 -6.49 -9.06
N VAL A 4 -2.25 -7.62 -9.72
CA VAL A 4 -3.14 -8.79 -9.66
C VAL A 4 -3.13 -9.40 -8.26
N VAL A 5 -1.96 -9.53 -7.64
CA VAL A 5 -1.83 -10.08 -6.28
C VAL A 5 -2.51 -9.17 -5.26
N ILE A 6 -2.33 -7.84 -5.38
CA ILE A 6 -3.00 -6.85 -4.54
C ILE A 6 -4.51 -6.90 -4.73
N GLY A 7 -5.00 -7.02 -5.98
CA GLY A 7 -6.42 -7.13 -6.28
C GLY A 7 -7.07 -8.42 -5.73
N LEU A 8 -6.30 -9.51 -5.65
CA LEU A 8 -6.80 -10.78 -5.10
C LEU A 8 -6.82 -10.82 -3.57
N PHE A 9 -5.95 -10.08 -2.90
CA PHE A 9 -5.82 -10.10 -1.44
C PHE A 9 -7.01 -9.43 -0.74
N TYR A 10 -7.44 -8.26 -1.23
CA TYR A 10 -8.42 -7.45 -0.51
C TYR A 10 -9.82 -8.06 -0.38
N PRO A 11 -10.36 -8.84 -1.34
CA PRO A 11 -11.61 -9.57 -1.17
C PRO A 11 -11.62 -10.50 0.06
N PHE A 12 -10.49 -11.10 0.42
CA PHE A 12 -10.40 -11.93 1.64
C PHE A 12 -10.49 -11.07 2.90
N VAL A 13 -9.85 -9.90 2.91
CA VAL A 13 -9.95 -8.91 4.01
C VAL A 13 -11.39 -8.42 4.14
N ALA A 14 -12.03 -8.06 3.02
CA ALA A 14 -13.42 -7.62 3.00
C ALA A 14 -14.37 -8.70 3.56
N LYS A 15 -14.20 -9.96 3.15
CA LYS A 15 -14.97 -11.08 3.67
C LYS A 15 -14.78 -11.28 5.16
N ALA A 16 -13.58 -11.08 5.68
CA ALA A 16 -13.30 -11.17 7.11
C ALA A 16 -13.93 -10.04 7.92
N LEU A 17 -14.06 -8.83 7.32
CA LEU A 17 -14.63 -7.66 7.98
C LEU A 17 -16.15 -7.64 8.00
N ILE A 18 -16.81 -8.08 6.91
CA ILE A 18 -18.27 -7.94 6.73
C ILE A 18 -18.99 -9.24 6.34
N GLY A 19 -18.31 -10.40 6.37
CA GLY A 19 -18.92 -11.71 6.10
C GLY A 19 -19.84 -12.16 7.23
N GLU A 20 -20.56 -13.27 7.05
CA GLU A 20 -21.50 -13.83 8.03
C GLU A 20 -20.88 -14.07 9.42
N LYS A 21 -19.59 -14.45 9.45
CA LYS A 21 -18.79 -14.64 10.68
C LYS A 21 -17.69 -13.57 10.74
N HIS A 22 -18.11 -12.30 10.65
CA HIS A 22 -17.16 -11.18 10.61
C HIS A 22 -16.34 -11.07 11.90
N LEU A 23 -15.10 -10.65 11.71
CA LEU A 23 -14.18 -10.29 12.78
C LEU A 23 -14.14 -8.77 12.94
N GLY A 24 -13.90 -8.30 14.15
CA GLY A 24 -13.66 -6.87 14.35
C GLY A 24 -12.41 -6.39 13.60
N PRO A 25 -12.34 -5.11 13.20
CA PRO A 25 -11.27 -4.57 12.37
C PRO A 25 -9.87 -4.74 12.99
N TYR A 26 -9.76 -4.63 14.28
CA TYR A 26 -8.50 -4.85 15.01
C TYR A 26 -8.04 -6.31 14.97
N THR A 27 -8.98 -7.27 15.06
CA THR A 27 -8.67 -8.69 14.96
C THR A 27 -8.22 -9.07 13.55
N VAL A 28 -8.91 -8.53 12.53
CA VAL A 28 -8.51 -8.72 11.12
C VAL A 28 -7.12 -8.14 10.88
N TYR A 29 -6.85 -6.94 11.42
CA TYR A 29 -5.52 -6.34 11.31
C TYR A 29 -4.44 -7.18 12.01
N PHE A 30 -4.72 -7.69 13.20
CA PHE A 30 -3.76 -8.53 13.93
C PHE A 30 -3.38 -9.78 13.13
N VAL A 31 -4.39 -10.50 12.62
CA VAL A 31 -4.17 -11.70 11.79
C VAL A 31 -3.41 -11.36 10.51
N PHE A 32 -3.78 -10.26 9.86
CA PHE A 32 -3.10 -9.75 8.67
C PHE A 32 -1.63 -9.41 8.96
N ALA A 33 -1.35 -8.67 10.03
CA ALA A 33 -0.01 -8.29 10.43
C ALA A 33 0.85 -9.51 10.79
N LEU A 34 0.27 -10.52 11.45
CA LEU A 34 0.94 -11.76 11.75
C LEU A 34 1.28 -12.54 10.48
N GLY A 35 0.34 -12.62 9.53
CA GLY A 35 0.57 -13.22 8.20
C GLY A 35 1.69 -12.50 7.44
N ALA A 36 1.68 -11.16 7.43
CA ALA A 36 2.72 -10.34 6.83
C ALA A 36 4.09 -10.60 7.49
N LEU A 37 4.15 -10.66 8.81
CA LEU A 37 5.37 -10.97 9.55
C LEU A 37 5.94 -12.34 9.17
N VAL A 38 5.10 -13.38 9.20
CA VAL A 38 5.55 -14.75 8.90
C VAL A 38 6.00 -14.89 7.45
N SER A 39 5.28 -14.29 6.49
CA SER A 39 5.65 -14.34 5.07
C SER A 39 6.87 -13.50 4.72
N ASN A 40 7.16 -12.47 5.50
CA ASN A 40 8.30 -11.58 5.28
C ASN A 40 9.65 -12.33 5.33
N PHE A 41 9.82 -13.28 6.25
CA PHE A 41 11.08 -14.00 6.39
C PHE A 41 11.44 -14.85 5.15
N PRO A 42 10.60 -15.80 4.68
CA PRO A 42 10.94 -16.61 3.53
C PRO A 42 11.03 -15.78 2.24
N LEU A 43 10.19 -14.76 2.06
CA LEU A 43 10.22 -13.92 0.87
C LEU A 43 11.49 -13.08 0.81
N ASN A 44 11.86 -12.39 1.89
CA ASN A 44 13.10 -11.62 1.90
C ASN A 44 14.34 -12.52 1.76
N TYR A 45 14.35 -13.68 2.41
CA TYR A 45 15.44 -14.65 2.22
C TYR A 45 15.56 -15.07 0.76
N ALA A 46 14.45 -15.36 0.09
CA ALA A 46 14.44 -15.72 -1.32
C ALA A 46 14.98 -14.58 -2.20
N PHE A 47 14.52 -13.33 -1.99
CA PHE A 47 14.99 -12.17 -2.76
C PHE A 47 16.46 -11.83 -2.48
N MET A 48 16.94 -12.02 -1.27
CA MET A 48 18.36 -11.86 -0.95
C MET A 48 19.21 -12.92 -1.66
N ARG A 49 18.72 -14.16 -1.77
CA ARG A 49 19.44 -15.28 -2.40
C ARG A 49 19.35 -15.23 -3.94
N TRP A 50 18.20 -14.81 -4.48
CA TRP A 50 17.93 -14.70 -5.91
C TRP A 50 17.42 -13.29 -6.25
N PRO A 51 18.30 -12.27 -6.21
CA PRO A 51 17.88 -10.91 -6.50
C PRO A 51 17.48 -10.75 -7.97
N LEU A 52 16.43 -9.98 -8.24
CA LEU A 52 16.01 -9.61 -9.59
C LEU A 52 17.03 -8.68 -10.28
N SER A 53 17.76 -7.91 -9.50
CA SER A 53 18.85 -7.03 -9.94
C SER A 53 19.83 -6.82 -8.79
N GLY A 54 21.12 -6.57 -9.11
CA GLY A 54 22.17 -6.37 -8.12
C GLY A 54 22.85 -7.64 -7.66
N SER A 55 23.71 -7.54 -6.64
CA SER A 55 24.46 -8.63 -6.05
C SER A 55 23.65 -9.42 -5.02
N ARG A 56 24.00 -10.69 -4.85
CA ARG A 56 23.43 -11.52 -3.77
C ARG A 56 23.81 -10.95 -2.41
N LEU A 57 22.83 -10.89 -1.52
CA LEU A 57 23.02 -10.46 -0.14
C LEU A 57 22.84 -11.63 0.81
N SER A 58 23.44 -11.50 1.98
CA SER A 58 23.33 -12.46 3.07
C SER A 58 22.50 -11.85 4.21
N ILE A 59 21.91 -12.71 5.05
CA ILE A 59 21.21 -12.25 6.27
C ILE A 59 22.16 -11.43 7.18
N ARG A 60 23.45 -11.76 7.17
CA ARG A 60 24.46 -11.01 7.92
C ARG A 60 24.57 -9.57 7.47
N ASP A 61 24.47 -9.31 6.16
CA ASP A 61 24.54 -7.95 5.59
C ASP A 61 23.35 -7.10 6.06
N TYR A 62 22.18 -7.72 6.24
CA TYR A 62 21.02 -7.05 6.83
C TYR A 62 21.32 -6.57 8.27
N PHE A 63 21.86 -7.44 9.13
CA PHE A 63 22.18 -7.08 10.52
C PHE A 63 23.38 -6.13 10.65
N GLN A 64 24.24 -6.04 9.64
CA GLN A 64 25.33 -5.07 9.56
C GLN A 64 24.87 -3.69 9.08
N GLY A 65 23.61 -3.57 8.66
CA GLY A 65 22.99 -2.29 8.32
C GLY A 65 23.08 -1.30 9.47
N GLY A 66 23.31 -0.02 9.14
CA GLY A 66 23.41 1.04 10.16
C GLY A 66 22.12 1.18 10.96
N ALA A 67 22.22 1.53 12.24
CA ALA A 67 21.06 1.75 13.12
C ALA A 67 20.03 2.73 12.55
N ALA A 68 20.45 3.74 11.81
CA ALA A 68 19.57 4.68 11.14
C ALA A 68 18.64 3.99 10.12
N ALA A 69 19.14 3.04 9.33
CA ALA A 69 18.33 2.31 8.36
C ALA A 69 17.23 1.49 9.05
N HIS A 70 17.57 0.80 10.14
CA HIS A 70 16.60 0.04 10.93
C HIS A 70 15.56 0.94 11.61
N THR A 71 15.99 2.10 12.14
CA THR A 71 15.08 3.08 12.75
C THR A 71 14.07 3.62 11.74
N TRP A 72 14.52 4.00 10.55
CA TRP A 72 13.63 4.46 9.49
C TRP A 72 12.68 3.35 9.01
N GLY A 73 13.16 2.10 8.95
CA GLY A 73 12.31 0.94 8.63
C GLY A 73 11.21 0.73 9.67
N ILE A 74 11.54 0.81 10.97
CA ILE A 74 10.56 0.68 12.06
C ILE A 74 9.54 1.83 12.01
N LEU A 75 9.99 3.08 11.85
CA LEU A 75 9.10 4.24 11.74
C LEU A 75 8.16 4.12 10.55
N GLY A 76 8.68 3.73 9.38
CA GLY A 76 7.87 3.48 8.19
C GLY A 76 6.83 2.38 8.41
N GLY A 77 7.22 1.29 9.06
CA GLY A 77 6.32 0.19 9.43
C GLY A 77 5.22 0.63 10.41
N LEU A 78 5.53 1.45 11.41
CA LEU A 78 4.56 2.00 12.35
C LEU A 78 3.54 2.91 11.65
N ILE A 79 4.00 3.84 10.81
CA ILE A 79 3.13 4.74 10.05
C ILE A 79 2.21 3.95 9.13
N TRP A 80 2.77 2.98 8.39
CA TRP A 80 1.98 2.09 7.54
C TRP A 80 0.96 1.27 8.33
N GLY A 81 1.35 0.73 9.47
CA GLY A 81 0.48 -0.04 10.36
C GLY A 81 -0.71 0.76 10.87
N ILE A 82 -0.47 1.99 11.34
CA ILE A 82 -1.53 2.91 11.78
C ILE A 82 -2.50 3.19 10.61
N GLY A 83 -1.98 3.52 9.42
CA GLY A 83 -2.79 3.76 8.24
C GLY A 83 -3.66 2.55 7.86
N THR A 84 -3.10 1.34 7.96
CA THR A 84 -3.82 0.10 7.66
C THR A 84 -4.93 -0.17 8.69
N VAL A 85 -4.68 0.05 9.98
CA VAL A 85 -5.73 -0.05 11.03
C VAL A 85 -6.85 0.94 10.75
N CYS A 86 -6.54 2.19 10.46
CA CYS A 86 -7.54 3.21 10.12
C CYS A 86 -8.37 2.80 8.89
N SER A 87 -7.73 2.24 7.86
CA SER A 87 -8.41 1.72 6.67
C SER A 87 -9.37 0.57 7.00
N PHE A 88 -8.95 -0.39 7.84
CA PHE A 88 -9.83 -1.51 8.23
C PHE A 88 -10.99 -1.04 9.11
N VAL A 89 -10.77 -0.08 10.00
CA VAL A 89 -11.84 0.55 10.79
C VAL A 89 -12.84 1.26 9.88
N ALA A 90 -12.36 2.04 8.91
CA ALA A 90 -13.22 2.71 7.93
C ALA A 90 -14.00 1.70 7.08
N ALA A 91 -13.35 0.62 6.64
CA ALA A 91 -13.97 -0.45 5.86
C ALA A 91 -15.09 -1.19 6.63
N TYR A 92 -14.97 -1.28 7.94
CA TYR A 92 -15.97 -1.91 8.81
C TYR A 92 -17.23 -1.05 9.00
N THR A 93 -17.14 0.24 8.72
CA THR A 93 -18.29 1.15 8.88
C THR A 93 -19.26 1.03 7.70
N PRO A 94 -20.60 1.05 7.95
CA PRO A 94 -21.61 1.02 6.88
C PRO A 94 -21.56 2.21 5.93
N LEU A 95 -20.95 3.33 6.36
CA LEU A 95 -20.86 4.57 5.58
C LEU A 95 -19.85 4.46 4.44
N VAL A 96 -18.72 3.82 4.69
CA VAL A 96 -17.60 3.74 3.74
C VAL A 96 -17.58 2.40 3.03
N GLY A 97 -17.58 1.33 3.79
CA GLY A 97 -17.48 -0.03 3.29
C GLY A 97 -16.07 -0.41 2.79
N PRO A 98 -15.82 -1.72 2.57
CA PRO A 98 -14.48 -2.19 2.23
C PRO A 98 -13.96 -1.69 0.89
N ALA A 99 -14.78 -1.69 -0.15
CA ALA A 99 -14.35 -1.29 -1.50
C ALA A 99 -13.89 0.17 -1.55
N THR A 100 -14.68 1.08 -0.95
CA THR A 100 -14.34 2.50 -0.91
C THR A 100 -13.13 2.77 -0.04
N SER A 101 -13.04 2.15 1.14
CA SER A 101 -11.89 2.31 2.02
C SER A 101 -10.60 1.86 1.36
N PHE A 102 -10.61 0.71 0.68
CA PHE A 102 -9.45 0.22 -0.05
C PHE A 102 -9.04 1.17 -1.16
N SER A 103 -10.00 1.57 -2.00
CA SER A 103 -9.71 2.43 -3.14
C SER A 103 -9.19 3.80 -2.73
N LEU A 104 -9.69 4.38 -1.64
CA LEU A 104 -9.15 5.62 -1.07
C LEU A 104 -7.76 5.42 -0.48
N GLY A 105 -7.51 4.24 0.12
CA GLY A 105 -6.19 3.85 0.63
C GLY A 105 -5.11 3.83 -0.47
N GLU A 106 -5.48 3.46 -1.70
CA GLU A 106 -4.57 3.51 -2.86
C GLU A 106 -4.13 4.93 -3.23
N GLY A 107 -4.76 5.97 -2.68
CA GLY A 107 -4.33 7.37 -2.80
C GLY A 107 -2.91 7.63 -2.31
N ASN A 108 -2.35 6.75 -1.45
CA ASN A 108 -0.95 6.80 -1.03
C ASN A 108 0.02 6.75 -2.23
N THR A 109 -0.34 6.03 -3.29
CA THR A 109 0.44 5.92 -4.53
C THR A 109 0.55 7.28 -5.22
N MET A 110 -0.54 8.07 -5.22
CA MET A 110 -0.52 9.41 -5.76
C MET A 110 0.40 10.33 -4.94
N ILE A 111 0.34 10.24 -3.61
CA ILE A 111 1.23 11.02 -2.73
C ILE A 111 2.69 10.67 -3.00
N SER A 112 3.02 9.39 -3.15
CA SER A 112 4.37 8.94 -3.49
C SER A 112 4.82 9.48 -4.85
N ALA A 113 3.94 9.48 -5.85
CA ALA A 113 4.23 10.04 -7.17
C ALA A 113 4.45 11.57 -7.12
N VAL A 114 3.62 12.30 -6.36
CA VAL A 114 3.82 13.74 -6.09
C VAL A 114 5.20 13.98 -5.47
N TRP A 115 5.55 13.18 -4.48
CA TRP A 115 6.85 13.29 -3.81
C TRP A 115 8.02 13.06 -4.78
N GLY A 116 7.97 12.00 -5.61
CA GLY A 116 8.96 11.70 -6.63
C GLY A 116 9.13 12.84 -7.65
N VAL A 117 8.00 13.38 -8.13
CA VAL A 117 8.01 14.45 -9.13
C VAL A 117 8.51 15.80 -8.57
N PHE A 118 8.01 16.22 -7.42
CA PHE A 118 8.23 17.57 -6.90
C PHE A 118 9.38 17.67 -5.90
N VAL A 119 9.58 16.70 -5.03
CA VAL A 119 10.63 16.70 -4.00
C VAL A 119 11.93 16.14 -4.55
N TRP A 120 11.89 14.93 -5.10
CA TRP A 120 13.08 14.30 -5.67
C TRP A 120 13.40 14.75 -7.08
N LYS A 121 12.43 15.43 -7.75
CA LYS A 121 12.61 15.96 -9.11
C LYS A 121 13.05 14.91 -10.14
N GLU A 122 12.54 13.69 -9.99
CA GLU A 122 12.90 12.52 -10.82
C GLU A 122 12.69 12.77 -12.32
N PHE A 123 11.75 13.66 -12.68
CA PHE A 123 11.44 14.04 -14.05
C PHE A 123 12.03 15.40 -14.43
N HIS A 124 13.05 15.88 -13.70
CA HIS A 124 13.75 17.11 -14.06
C HIS A 124 14.46 16.93 -15.41
N GLY A 125 14.18 17.81 -16.37
CA GLY A 125 14.71 17.69 -17.73
C GLY A 125 13.92 16.77 -18.67
N ALA A 126 12.85 16.13 -18.21
CA ALA A 126 11.98 15.33 -19.07
C ALA A 126 11.35 16.19 -20.18
N ASN A 127 11.13 15.59 -21.34
CA ASN A 127 10.51 16.24 -22.47
C ASN A 127 9.03 16.58 -22.20
N ASN A 128 8.45 17.47 -23.01
CA ASN A 128 7.07 17.92 -22.83
C ASN A 128 6.05 16.79 -22.90
N LYS A 129 6.29 15.75 -23.70
CA LYS A 129 5.40 14.59 -23.80
C LYS A 129 5.31 13.83 -22.46
N VAL A 130 6.44 13.63 -21.78
CA VAL A 130 6.46 13.00 -20.44
C VAL A 130 5.74 13.86 -19.42
N LYS A 131 5.94 15.18 -19.42
CA LYS A 131 5.24 16.10 -18.52
C LYS A 131 3.72 16.10 -18.75
N GLN A 132 3.27 16.03 -19.99
CA GLN A 132 1.85 15.91 -20.33
C GLN A 132 1.26 14.58 -19.84
N LEU A 133 1.98 13.46 -20.01
CA LEU A 133 1.56 12.15 -19.52
C LEU A 133 1.47 12.11 -18.00
N LEU A 134 2.42 12.73 -17.29
CA LEU A 134 2.37 12.88 -15.84
C LEU A 134 1.14 13.70 -15.40
N ALA A 135 0.88 14.82 -16.04
CA ALA A 135 -0.28 15.66 -15.75
C ALA A 135 -1.59 14.89 -15.98
N LEU A 136 -1.68 14.15 -17.09
CA LEU A 136 -2.83 13.30 -17.40
C LEU A 136 -3.00 12.18 -16.36
N MET A 137 -1.91 11.54 -15.97
CA MET A 137 -1.91 10.51 -14.91
C MET A 137 -2.50 11.06 -13.61
N PHE A 138 -2.01 12.22 -13.13
CA PHE A 138 -2.53 12.87 -11.92
C PHE A 138 -4.01 13.24 -12.06
N ALA A 139 -4.41 13.80 -13.20
CA ALA A 139 -5.80 14.18 -13.44
C ALA A 139 -6.73 12.96 -13.38
N LEU A 140 -6.38 11.87 -14.07
CA LEU A 140 -7.15 10.64 -14.07
C LEU A 140 -7.20 9.98 -12.69
N PHE A 141 -6.09 10.05 -11.94
CA PHE A 141 -6.04 9.50 -10.57
C PHE A 141 -6.98 10.28 -9.63
N VAL A 142 -6.94 11.61 -9.66
CA VAL A 142 -7.83 12.46 -8.86
C VAL A 142 -9.29 12.22 -9.24
N LEU A 143 -9.61 12.17 -10.53
CA LEU A 143 -10.96 11.87 -11.01
C LEU A 143 -11.44 10.50 -10.51
N GLY A 144 -10.58 9.47 -10.54
CA GLY A 144 -10.89 8.15 -10.01
C GLY A 144 -11.19 8.17 -8.52
N LEU A 145 -10.34 8.83 -7.71
CA LEU A 145 -10.56 8.94 -6.27
C LEU A 145 -11.84 9.69 -5.93
N VAL A 146 -12.12 10.80 -6.63
CA VAL A 146 -13.36 11.58 -6.46
C VAL A 146 -14.57 10.71 -6.81
N SER A 147 -14.56 10.01 -7.95
CA SER A 147 -15.66 9.14 -8.36
C SER A 147 -15.95 8.05 -7.32
N ILE A 148 -14.92 7.42 -6.78
CA ILE A 148 -15.07 6.38 -5.74
C ILE A 148 -15.59 6.99 -4.43
N SER A 149 -15.18 8.20 -4.07
CA SER A 149 -15.65 8.88 -2.86
C SER A 149 -17.16 9.17 -2.89
N PHE A 150 -17.72 9.40 -4.08
CA PHE A 150 -19.17 9.61 -4.26
C PHE A 150 -19.97 8.30 -4.43
N ALA A 151 -19.33 7.18 -4.73
CA ALA A 151 -20.02 5.92 -4.98
C ALA A 151 -20.96 5.48 -3.84
N PRO A 152 -20.62 5.57 -2.54
CA PRO A 152 -21.53 5.21 -1.45
C PRO A 152 -22.74 6.12 -1.31
N VAL A 153 -22.70 7.33 -1.85
CA VAL A 153 -23.77 8.31 -1.78
C VAL A 153 -24.79 8.09 -2.92
N ILE A 154 -24.31 7.70 -4.09
CA ILE A 154 -25.11 7.52 -5.30
C ILE A 154 -25.77 6.12 -5.34
N GLY A 155 -25.14 5.12 -4.72
CA GLY A 155 -25.61 3.73 -4.71
C GLY A 155 -26.65 3.38 -3.62
N LYS A 156 -27.17 4.38 -2.91
CA LYS A 156 -28.31 4.27 -1.99
C LYS A 156 -29.56 4.75 -2.69
#